data_48e33d5248f1b6f19613f4ec51c21e3f
#
_entry.id   48e33d5248f1b6f19613f4ec51c21e3f
#
_cell.length_a   1.000
_cell.length_b   1.000
_cell.length_c   1.000
_cell.angle_alpha   90.00
_cell.angle_beta   90.00
_cell.angle_gamma   90.00
#
_symmetry.space_group_name_H-M   'P 1'
#
loop_
_entity.id
_entity.type
_entity.pdbx_description
1 polymer ?
#
loop_
_entity_poly.entity_id
_entity_poly.type
_entity_poly.pdbx_seq_one_letter_code
_entity_poly.pdbx_strand_id
1 'polypeptide(L)'
;SLRWLKKHNSLVKRMVDGQPVLLISRGQLDVAAMRRVGISAHELAFKLRAKGVYAVKDVKQAILEQDGQLIITQMGEEKPKYPLITDGVIQHATLEMIDKDEAWLLAALQAQGYAEVSAVFLAEYDSGEITVTGY
;
A
#
# COMPACT_ATOMS: atom_id res chain seq x y z
N SER A 1 -10.67 -29.93 -3.72
CA SER A 1 -12.08 -29.71 -3.99
C SER A 1 -12.35 -28.37 -4.65
N LEU A 2 -13.56 -28.20 -5.15
CA LEU A 2 -13.98 -26.96 -5.83
C LEU A 2 -13.92 -25.74 -4.90
N ARG A 3 -14.22 -25.92 -3.63
CA ARG A 3 -14.13 -24.81 -2.64
C ARG A 3 -12.69 -24.34 -2.44
N TRP A 4 -11.76 -25.27 -2.37
CA TRP A 4 -10.35 -24.93 -2.24
C TRP A 4 -9.85 -24.20 -3.47
N LEU A 5 -10.21 -24.69 -4.66
CA LEU A 5 -9.84 -24.06 -5.93
C LEU A 5 -10.40 -22.64 -6.04
N LYS A 6 -11.65 -22.41 -5.65
CA LYS A 6 -12.25 -21.07 -5.65
C LYS A 6 -11.54 -20.11 -4.71
N LYS A 7 -11.19 -20.60 -3.54
CA LYS A 7 -10.47 -19.77 -2.56
C LYS A 7 -9.08 -19.41 -3.06
N HIS A 8 -8.40 -20.36 -3.68
CA HIS A 8 -7.07 -20.15 -4.26
C HIS A 8 -7.14 -19.19 -5.45
N ASN A 9 -8.12 -19.35 -6.33
CA ASN A 9 -8.34 -18.43 -7.45
C ASN A 9 -8.69 -17.02 -6.98
N SER A 10 -9.44 -16.89 -5.89
CA SER A 10 -9.75 -15.61 -5.28
C SER A 10 -8.48 -14.89 -4.81
N LEU A 11 -7.53 -15.64 -4.22
CA LEU A 11 -6.26 -15.09 -3.80
C LEU A 11 -5.46 -14.56 -5.00
N VAL A 12 -5.43 -15.29 -6.10
CA VAL A 12 -4.78 -14.85 -7.34
C VAL A 12 -5.48 -13.62 -7.91
N LYS A 13 -6.82 -13.59 -7.87
CA LYS A 13 -7.62 -12.45 -8.36
C LYS A 13 -7.35 -11.14 -7.62
N ARG A 14 -7.05 -11.20 -6.33
CA ARG A 14 -6.75 -9.99 -5.53
C ARG A 14 -5.65 -9.17 -6.14
N MET A 15 -4.67 -9.84 -6.74
CA MET A 15 -3.42 -9.26 -7.17
C MET A 15 -3.25 -9.25 -8.69
N VAL A 16 -4.36 -9.37 -9.44
CA VAL A 16 -4.32 -9.42 -10.90
C VAL A 16 -3.64 -8.20 -11.51
N ASP A 17 -3.86 -7.02 -10.94
CA ASP A 17 -3.22 -5.77 -11.39
C ASP A 17 -1.86 -5.53 -10.74
N GLY A 18 -1.43 -6.40 -9.83
CA GLY A 18 -0.14 -6.28 -9.15
C GLY A 18 -0.05 -5.14 -8.14
N GLN A 19 -1.16 -4.46 -7.84
CA GLN A 19 -1.14 -3.32 -6.94
C GLN A 19 -1.43 -3.73 -5.50
N PRO A 20 -0.71 -3.15 -4.53
CA PRO A 20 -1.01 -3.37 -3.12
C PRO A 20 -2.36 -2.75 -2.75
N VAL A 21 -2.99 -3.32 -1.72
CA VAL A 21 -4.32 -2.88 -1.29
C VAL A 21 -4.24 -2.35 0.14
N LEU A 22 -4.70 -1.12 0.33
CA LEU A 22 -4.78 -0.50 1.65
C LEU A 22 -5.98 -1.06 2.41
N LEU A 23 -5.72 -1.66 3.58
CA LEU A 23 -6.77 -2.27 4.42
C LEU A 23 -7.06 -1.46 5.68
N ILE A 24 -6.05 -0.76 6.21
CA ILE A 24 -6.21 0.08 7.40
C ILE A 24 -5.53 1.41 7.12
N SER A 25 -6.22 2.51 7.44
CA SER A 25 -5.68 3.86 7.37
C SER A 25 -6.05 4.62 8.65
N ARG A 26 -5.04 5.10 9.36
CA ARG A 26 -5.18 5.92 10.57
C ARG A 26 -6.15 5.31 11.58
N GLY A 27 -5.96 4.03 11.86
CA GLY A 27 -6.76 3.30 12.83
C GLY A 27 -8.15 2.89 12.34
N GLN A 28 -8.47 3.09 11.06
CA GLN A 28 -9.77 2.78 10.48
C GLN A 28 -9.65 1.64 9.47
N LEU A 29 -10.50 0.62 9.66
CA LEU A 29 -10.59 -0.49 8.72
C LEU A 29 -11.39 -0.09 7.48
N ASP A 30 -10.87 -0.49 6.31
CA ASP A 30 -11.66 -0.46 5.09
C ASP A 30 -12.29 -1.84 4.89
N VAL A 31 -13.49 -2.02 5.42
CA VAL A 31 -14.19 -3.30 5.36
C VAL A 31 -14.52 -3.69 3.93
N ALA A 32 -14.85 -2.71 3.08
CA ALA A 32 -15.14 -2.98 1.67
C ALA A 32 -13.90 -3.53 0.95
N ALA A 33 -12.73 -2.96 1.22
CA ALA A 33 -11.47 -3.47 0.66
C ALA A 33 -11.17 -4.88 1.16
N MET A 34 -11.38 -5.14 2.45
CA MET A 34 -11.19 -6.47 3.03
C MET A 34 -12.10 -7.52 2.38
N ARG A 35 -13.37 -7.16 2.15
CA ARG A 35 -14.30 -8.05 1.44
C ARG A 35 -13.87 -8.30 0.00
N ARG A 36 -13.43 -7.25 -0.68
CA ARG A 36 -12.98 -7.36 -2.07
C ARG A 36 -11.79 -8.30 -2.20
N VAL A 37 -10.83 -8.24 -1.28
CA VAL A 37 -9.67 -9.13 -1.30
C VAL A 37 -9.92 -10.44 -0.54
N GLY A 38 -11.06 -10.60 0.12
CA GLY A 38 -11.44 -11.84 0.78
C GLY A 38 -10.70 -12.13 2.09
N ILE A 39 -10.28 -11.10 2.82
CA ILE A 39 -9.66 -11.26 4.14
C ILE A 39 -10.73 -11.11 5.22
N SER A 40 -10.83 -12.12 6.10
CA SER A 40 -11.71 -12.05 7.26
C SER A 40 -11.07 -11.24 8.39
N ALA A 41 -11.91 -10.83 9.35
CA ALA A 41 -11.41 -10.18 10.56
C ALA A 41 -10.47 -11.10 11.35
N HIS A 42 -10.77 -12.41 11.37
CA HIS A 42 -9.93 -13.38 12.05
C HIS A 42 -8.53 -13.46 11.40
N GLU A 43 -8.48 -13.52 10.09
CA GLU A 43 -7.23 -13.54 9.34
C GLU A 43 -6.44 -12.25 9.54
N LEU A 44 -7.12 -11.09 9.50
CA LEU A 44 -6.49 -9.81 9.75
C LEU A 44 -5.88 -9.75 11.15
N ALA A 45 -6.64 -10.14 12.17
CA ALA A 45 -6.16 -10.16 13.55
C ALA A 45 -4.92 -11.05 13.70
N PHE A 46 -4.92 -12.21 13.05
CA PHE A 46 -3.77 -13.13 13.06
C PHE A 46 -2.54 -12.44 12.42
N LYS A 47 -2.71 -11.83 11.27
CA LYS A 47 -1.61 -11.15 10.56
C LYS A 47 -1.06 -9.97 11.36
N LEU A 48 -1.92 -9.21 12.02
CA LEU A 48 -1.48 -8.11 12.88
C LEU A 48 -0.66 -8.62 14.06
N ARG A 49 -1.15 -9.66 14.75
CA ARG A 49 -0.43 -10.27 15.89
C ARG A 49 0.93 -10.81 15.48
N ALA A 50 1.02 -11.42 14.30
CA ALA A 50 2.29 -11.92 13.79
C ALA A 50 3.34 -10.79 13.63
N LYS A 51 2.89 -9.56 13.50
CA LYS A 51 3.75 -8.36 13.42
C LYS A 51 3.83 -7.61 14.76
N GLY A 52 3.31 -8.18 15.84
CA GLY A 52 3.35 -7.56 17.17
C GLY A 52 2.32 -6.48 17.38
N VAL A 53 1.27 -6.43 16.57
CA VAL A 53 0.22 -5.40 16.67
C VAL A 53 -1.07 -6.05 17.14
N TYR A 54 -1.68 -5.51 18.20
CA TYR A 54 -2.82 -6.11 18.86
C TYR A 54 -4.11 -5.31 18.76
N ALA A 55 -4.05 -4.11 18.19
CA ALA A 55 -5.23 -3.26 18.04
C ALA A 55 -5.15 -2.46 16.74
N VAL A 56 -6.26 -2.41 16.02
CA VAL A 56 -6.37 -1.65 14.75
C VAL A 56 -6.10 -0.16 14.97
N LYS A 57 -6.52 0.38 16.12
CA LYS A 57 -6.31 1.81 16.44
C LYS A 57 -4.83 2.23 16.46
N ASP A 58 -3.92 1.27 16.66
CA ASP A 58 -2.49 1.55 16.72
C ASP A 58 -1.81 1.48 15.35
N VAL A 59 -2.58 1.20 14.31
CA VAL A 59 -2.07 1.07 12.95
C VAL A 59 -2.30 2.35 12.17
N LYS A 60 -1.23 2.97 11.69
CA LYS A 60 -1.32 4.11 10.77
C LYS A 60 -1.68 3.65 9.37
N GLN A 61 -1.02 2.61 8.87
CA GLN A 61 -1.36 1.97 7.60
C GLN A 61 -1.10 0.47 7.66
N ALA A 62 -1.98 -0.30 7.02
CA ALA A 62 -1.72 -1.69 6.73
C ALA A 62 -2.03 -1.95 5.26
N ILE A 63 -1.03 -2.37 4.53
CA ILE A 63 -1.10 -2.60 3.08
C ILE A 63 -0.90 -4.07 2.81
N LEU A 64 -1.83 -4.68 2.06
CA LEU A 64 -1.74 -6.08 1.65
C LEU A 64 -0.89 -6.19 0.40
N GLU A 65 0.20 -6.96 0.50
CA GLU A 65 1.10 -7.23 -0.60
C GLU A 65 0.64 -8.41 -1.45
N GLN A 66 1.26 -8.56 -2.62
CA GLN A 66 0.96 -9.62 -3.58
C GLN A 66 1.09 -11.02 -2.98
N ASP A 67 2.04 -11.22 -2.09
CA ASP A 67 2.28 -12.52 -1.45
C ASP A 67 1.35 -12.78 -0.25
N GLY A 68 0.41 -11.87 0.02
CA GLY A 68 -0.54 -11.98 1.12
C GLY A 68 -0.04 -11.44 2.45
N GLN A 69 1.20 -10.94 2.51
CA GLN A 69 1.71 -10.33 3.73
C GLN A 69 1.21 -8.90 3.90
N LEU A 70 1.10 -8.46 5.16
CA LEU A 70 0.80 -7.07 5.47
C LEU A 70 2.09 -6.29 5.74
N ILE A 71 2.20 -5.14 5.10
CA ILE A 71 3.16 -4.12 5.51
C ILE A 71 2.45 -3.18 6.45
N ILE A 72 2.91 -3.13 7.69
CA ILE A 72 2.26 -2.36 8.75
C ILE A 72 3.15 -1.20 9.16
N THR A 73 2.56 0.00 9.17
CA THR A 73 3.16 1.19 9.75
C THR A 73 2.34 1.54 10.98
N GLN A 74 2.99 1.63 12.14
CA GLN A 74 2.31 1.94 13.38
C GLN A 74 2.14 3.44 13.57
N MET A 75 1.16 3.83 14.40
CA MET A 75 1.00 5.22 14.78
C MET A 75 2.30 5.76 15.38
N GLY A 76 2.68 6.97 15.00
CA GLY A 76 3.92 7.58 15.43
C GLY A 76 5.11 7.35 14.50
N GLU A 77 5.03 6.39 13.59
CA GLU A 77 6.04 6.24 12.54
C GLU A 77 5.78 7.27 11.44
N GLU A 78 6.82 8.00 11.04
CA GLU A 78 6.70 9.06 10.04
C GLU A 78 7.20 8.63 8.67
N LYS A 79 8.15 7.70 8.64
CA LYS A 79 8.78 7.27 7.40
C LYS A 79 7.92 6.23 6.69
N PRO A 80 7.53 6.46 5.42
CA PRO A 80 6.75 5.48 4.69
C PRO A 80 7.58 4.22 4.41
N LYS A 81 6.91 3.08 4.41
CA LYS A 81 7.51 1.77 4.12
C LYS A 81 7.28 1.33 2.69
N TYR A 82 6.70 2.21 1.88
CA TYR A 82 6.37 1.89 0.51
C TYR A 82 6.74 3.06 -0.39
N PRO A 83 7.18 2.80 -1.65
CA PRO A 83 7.49 3.88 -2.58
C PRO A 83 6.29 4.73 -2.95
N LEU A 84 6.55 5.90 -3.53
CA LEU A 84 5.52 6.78 -4.08
C LEU A 84 5.04 6.32 -5.44
N ILE A 85 5.95 5.79 -6.26
CA ILE A 85 5.66 5.27 -7.59
C ILE A 85 6.42 3.96 -7.77
N THR A 86 5.73 2.96 -8.31
CA THR A 86 6.33 1.71 -8.78
C THR A 86 5.81 1.40 -10.17
N ASP A 87 6.71 1.06 -11.08
CA ASP A 87 6.35 0.64 -12.45
C ASP A 87 5.41 1.64 -13.14
N GLY A 88 5.67 2.94 -12.98
CA GLY A 88 4.85 3.99 -13.59
C GLY A 88 3.49 4.21 -12.94
N VAL A 89 3.23 3.64 -11.77
CA VAL A 89 1.93 3.72 -11.09
C VAL A 89 2.08 4.38 -9.73
N ILE A 90 1.23 5.38 -9.47
CA ILE A 90 1.21 6.10 -8.20
C ILE A 90 0.68 5.20 -7.09
N GLN A 91 1.39 5.17 -5.97
CA GLN A 91 0.96 4.49 -4.76
C GLN A 91 0.25 5.50 -3.87
N HIS A 92 -1.07 5.63 -4.05
CA HIS A 92 -1.86 6.66 -3.37
C HIS A 92 -1.83 6.53 -1.86
N ALA A 93 -1.73 5.31 -1.33
CA ALA A 93 -1.62 5.09 0.12
C ALA A 93 -0.36 5.75 0.69
N THR A 94 0.74 5.73 -0.05
CA THR A 94 1.98 6.39 0.39
C THR A 94 1.84 7.91 0.39
N LEU A 95 1.18 8.47 -0.62
CA LEU A 95 0.89 9.91 -0.64
C LEU A 95 0.03 10.31 0.57
N GLU A 96 -1.00 9.54 0.84
CA GLU A 96 -1.86 9.79 2.02
C GLU A 96 -1.05 9.75 3.31
N MET A 97 -0.16 8.78 3.44
CA MET A 97 0.66 8.63 4.64
C MET A 97 1.55 9.84 4.90
N ILE A 98 2.09 10.46 3.85
CA ILE A 98 2.96 11.63 3.98
C ILE A 98 2.20 12.96 3.86
N ASP A 99 0.86 12.91 3.86
CA ASP A 99 -0.03 14.09 3.77
C ASP A 99 0.21 14.92 2.51
N LYS A 100 0.47 14.25 1.39
CA LYS A 100 0.66 14.87 0.09
C LYS A 100 -0.38 14.36 -0.89
N ASP A 101 -0.56 15.09 -1.98
CA ASP A 101 -1.49 14.74 -3.04
C ASP A 101 -0.77 14.51 -4.37
N GLU A 102 -1.55 14.14 -5.37
CA GLU A 102 -1.04 13.87 -6.71
C GLU A 102 -0.42 15.11 -7.34
N ALA A 103 -1.02 16.27 -7.13
CA ALA A 103 -0.50 17.53 -7.67
C ALA A 103 0.89 17.84 -7.13
N TRP A 104 1.10 17.62 -5.84
CA TRP A 104 2.42 17.78 -5.23
C TRP A 104 3.45 16.83 -5.86
N LEU A 105 3.05 15.57 -6.07
CA LEU A 105 3.93 14.56 -6.67
C LEU A 105 4.32 14.94 -8.10
N LEU A 106 3.35 15.32 -8.91
CA LEU A 106 3.61 15.72 -10.30
C LEU A 106 4.54 16.92 -10.38
N ALA A 107 4.35 17.90 -9.51
CA ALA A 107 5.24 19.08 -9.46
C ALA A 107 6.67 18.67 -9.08
N ALA A 108 6.82 17.76 -8.11
CA ALA A 108 8.13 17.27 -7.68
C ALA A 108 8.83 16.48 -8.80
N LEU A 109 8.09 15.69 -9.57
CA LEU A 109 8.62 14.96 -10.72
C LEU A 109 9.07 15.92 -11.83
N GLN A 110 8.26 16.93 -12.13
CA GLN A 110 8.60 17.93 -13.14
C GLN A 110 9.87 18.69 -12.78
N ALA A 111 10.05 19.01 -11.51
CA ALA A 111 11.26 19.67 -11.04
C ALA A 111 12.52 18.85 -11.29
N GLN A 112 12.38 17.52 -11.41
CA GLN A 112 13.50 16.62 -11.71
C GLN A 112 13.54 16.20 -13.18
N GLY A 113 12.71 16.80 -14.04
CA GLY A 113 12.74 16.56 -15.47
C GLY A 113 11.82 15.44 -15.96
N TYR A 114 10.89 14.98 -15.14
CA TYR A 114 9.94 13.94 -15.51
C TYR A 114 8.57 14.56 -15.78
N ALA A 115 8.13 14.54 -17.02
CA ALA A 115 6.84 15.12 -17.40
C ALA A 115 5.66 14.22 -17.05
N GLU A 116 5.87 12.90 -16.98
CA GLU A 116 4.79 11.93 -16.81
C GLU A 116 5.16 10.84 -15.79
N VAL A 117 4.17 10.41 -15.03
CA VAL A 117 4.32 9.32 -14.06
C VAL A 117 4.76 8.03 -14.76
N SER A 118 4.24 7.75 -15.95
CA SER A 118 4.55 6.54 -16.71
C SER A 118 6.03 6.42 -17.09
N ALA A 119 6.78 7.51 -17.05
CA ALA A 119 8.22 7.50 -17.31
C ALA A 119 9.06 7.11 -16.09
N VAL A 120 8.43 6.93 -14.93
CA VAL A 120 9.10 6.66 -13.67
C VAL A 120 9.00 5.18 -13.32
N PHE A 121 10.16 4.53 -13.22
CA PHE A 121 10.23 3.14 -12.75
C PHE A 121 10.03 3.06 -11.25
N LEU A 122 10.70 3.93 -10.49
CA LEU A 122 10.65 3.94 -9.03
C LEU A 122 10.80 5.37 -8.50
N ALA A 123 9.93 5.77 -7.59
CA ALA A 123 10.11 7.02 -6.85
C ALA A 123 9.93 6.75 -5.36
N GLU A 124 10.93 7.15 -4.59
CA GLU A 124 10.96 6.95 -3.15
C GLU A 124 10.99 8.29 -2.42
N TYR A 125 10.44 8.30 -1.22
CA TYR A 125 10.36 9.50 -0.38
C TYR A 125 11.13 9.27 0.93
N ASP A 126 11.99 10.22 1.27
CA ASP A 126 12.68 10.23 2.56
C ASP A 126 12.84 11.67 3.05
N SER A 127 12.17 11.98 4.15
CA SER A 127 12.37 13.25 4.89
C SER A 127 12.24 14.50 3.99
N GLY A 128 11.22 14.53 3.15
CA GLY A 128 10.94 15.66 2.27
C GLY A 128 11.59 15.57 0.89
N GLU A 129 12.47 14.62 0.67
CA GLU A 129 13.15 14.44 -0.62
C GLU A 129 12.58 13.26 -1.40
N ILE A 130 12.52 13.44 -2.72
CA ILE A 130 12.11 12.36 -3.63
C ILE A 130 13.31 11.92 -4.44
N THR A 131 13.58 10.62 -4.44
CA THR A 131 14.59 10.00 -5.31
C THR A 131 13.86 9.29 -6.44
N VAL A 132 14.15 9.66 -7.68
CA VAL A 132 13.45 9.15 -8.86
C VAL A 132 14.40 8.38 -9.76
N THR A 133 13.96 7.20 -10.17
CA THR A 133 14.63 6.38 -11.18
C THR A 133 13.68 6.24 -12.36
N GLY A 134 14.09 6.70 -13.54
CA GLY A 134 13.33 6.55 -14.77
C GLY A 134 13.63 5.23 -15.47
N TYR A 135 12.80 4.95 -16.44
CA TYR A 135 13.07 3.83 -17.35
C TYR A 135 14.28 4.12 -18.24
#